data_23d7bc419fa60f86757af33e2f1067d0
#
_entry.id   23d7bc419fa60f86757af33e2f1067d0
#
_cell.length_a   1.000
_cell.length_b   1.000
_cell.length_c   1.000
_cell.angle_alpha   90.00
_cell.angle_beta   90.00
_cell.angle_gamma   90.00
#
_symmetry.space_group_name_H-M   'P 1'
#
loop_
_entity.id
_entity.type
_entity.pdbx_description
1 polymer ?
#
loop_
_entity_poly.entity_id
_entity_poly.type
_entity_poly.pdbx_seq_one_letter_code
_entity_poly.pdbx_strand_id
1 'polypeptide(L)'
;MNKYTSASHAEGTKRASLSSTPHFSISAKVSALKTSLCISMLVAAGTLAPILSAAPSTNALAARWDLTLTTPHGDIPSWIEVSEDNGHAKLVMVGVTDHATPLQTFEIRGIEIQFVSPKGEEGFPDTMLFKGKLVGWQLEGTVTDSSGDAWHWQGVRAPKLDRKGPPEWEASVKLFNGKNLDGWHLRDTSQSGTWKVEDGLLVSTGHGTELVSNSKFEDFKLHVEFKCGPSSNSGVFLRGRYELQIENDSVEEPNSHHTGGIYGFLDPTPEQPRTVDAWQTFDITLVGRTITVVQNGITIIDNREIPGITGGALESNEALPGPIYLQGSEEGTVTFKNIVITLGKNQ
;
A
#
# COMPACT_ATOMS: atom_id res chain seq x y z
N MET A 1 -20.45 9.77 10.46
CA MET A 1 -20.91 10.71 11.49
C MET A 1 -20.67 10.06 12.86
N ASN A 2 -19.47 10.14 13.38
CA ASN A 2 -19.21 9.62 14.72
C ASN A 2 -18.33 10.59 15.50
N LYS A 3 -18.90 11.07 16.59
CA LYS A 3 -18.36 12.01 17.54
C LYS A 3 -17.38 11.29 18.48
N TYR A 4 -16.13 11.70 18.51
CA TYR A 4 -15.27 11.45 19.66
C TYR A 4 -15.39 12.64 20.61
N THR A 5 -15.93 12.38 21.79
CA THR A 5 -16.02 13.31 22.90
C THR A 5 -14.70 13.35 23.65
N SER A 6 -14.21 14.57 23.82
CA SER A 6 -13.07 14.94 24.66
C SER A 6 -13.34 14.73 26.13
N ALA A 7 -12.34 14.26 26.87
CA ALA A 7 -12.22 14.45 28.30
C ALA A 7 -10.94 15.22 28.61
N SER A 8 -11.13 16.45 29.06
CA SER A 8 -10.12 17.34 29.63
C SER A 8 -9.74 16.91 31.04
N HIS A 9 -8.44 16.89 31.39
CA HIS A 9 -8.01 17.17 32.76
C HIS A 9 -6.77 18.05 32.75
N ALA A 10 -6.91 19.18 33.43
CA ALA A 10 -5.91 20.21 33.68
C ALA A 10 -5.18 19.93 35.00
N GLU A 11 -4.13 20.74 35.20
CA GLU A 11 -3.29 20.98 36.39
C GLU A 11 -1.95 20.20 36.38
N GLY A 12 -0.83 20.84 36.52
CA GLY A 12 -0.41 21.91 37.35
C GLY A 12 1.06 22.28 37.13
N THR A 13 1.25 23.55 37.20
CA THR A 13 2.47 24.35 37.23
C THR A 13 3.59 23.86 38.18
N LYS A 14 4.86 23.94 37.73
CA LYS A 14 5.97 24.45 38.58
C LYS A 14 7.12 24.97 37.73
N ARG A 15 7.39 26.27 37.89
CA ARG A 15 8.62 26.98 37.48
C ARG A 15 9.78 26.58 38.41
N ALA A 16 10.96 26.42 37.84
CA ALA A 16 12.23 26.69 38.56
C ALA A 16 13.24 27.25 37.57
N SER A 17 13.79 28.37 37.96
CA SER A 17 14.75 29.23 37.25
C SER A 17 16.20 28.95 37.72
N LEU A 18 17.14 29.54 36.97
CA LEU A 18 18.59 29.81 37.31
C LEU A 18 19.52 28.67 36.86
N SER A 19 20.71 28.90 36.27
CA SER A 19 21.53 30.07 36.10
C SER A 19 22.79 29.72 35.27
N SER A 20 23.34 30.74 34.60
CA SER A 20 24.76 31.00 34.36
C SER A 20 25.58 30.17 33.39
N THR A 21 25.97 30.89 32.35
CA THR A 21 27.16 30.71 31.47
C THR A 21 28.49 30.77 32.21
N PRO A 22 29.55 30.20 31.66
CA PRO A 22 30.71 31.04 31.40
C PRO A 22 31.27 31.00 29.98
N HIS A 23 31.63 32.18 29.49
CA HIS A 23 32.46 32.41 28.33
C HIS A 23 33.89 31.90 28.54
N PHE A 24 34.44 31.21 27.55
CA PHE A 24 35.89 31.06 27.39
C PHE A 24 36.31 31.66 26.06
N SER A 25 37.09 32.75 26.16
CA SER A 25 37.81 33.40 25.06
C SER A 25 39.21 32.83 25.00
N ILE A 26 39.63 32.30 23.86
CA ILE A 26 41.04 31.99 23.57
C ILE A 26 41.47 32.81 22.37
N SER A 27 42.33 33.79 22.68
CA SER A 27 43.07 34.60 21.73
C SER A 27 44.33 33.85 21.27
N ALA A 28 44.47 33.59 19.98
CA ALA A 28 45.70 33.08 19.40
C ALA A 28 46.30 34.14 18.47
N LYS A 29 47.47 34.61 18.83
CA LYS A 29 48.32 35.53 18.05
C LYS A 29 48.92 34.79 16.86
N VAL A 30 48.76 35.32 15.66
CA VAL A 30 49.49 34.88 14.46
C VAL A 30 50.66 35.81 14.21
N SER A 31 51.84 35.24 14.22
CA SER A 31 53.08 35.88 13.85
C SER A 31 53.28 35.75 12.34
N ALA A 32 53.57 36.92 11.70
CA ALA A 32 53.82 36.98 10.26
C ALA A 32 55.32 36.75 9.97
N LEU A 33 55.58 35.76 9.09
CA LEU A 33 56.91 35.61 8.48
C LEU A 33 56.79 35.94 6.99
N LYS A 34 57.47 37.01 6.56
CA LYS A 34 57.56 37.39 5.15
C LYS A 34 58.73 36.63 4.52
N THR A 35 58.44 35.83 3.50
CA THR A 35 59.47 35.36 2.57
C THR A 35 59.00 35.64 1.14
N SER A 36 59.77 36.54 0.48
CA SER A 36 59.55 36.94 -0.91
C SER A 36 60.15 35.90 -1.85
N LEU A 37 59.38 35.33 -2.71
CA LEU A 37 59.86 34.46 -3.83
C LEU A 37 59.17 34.90 -5.12
N CYS A 38 59.95 35.53 -6.02
CA CYS A 38 59.49 35.85 -7.37
C CYS A 38 59.42 34.59 -8.20
N ILE A 39 58.22 34.21 -8.63
CA ILE A 39 58.04 33.19 -9.67
C ILE A 39 57.23 33.81 -10.81
N SER A 40 57.81 33.80 -11.99
CA SER A 40 57.27 34.30 -13.24
C SER A 40 55.98 33.57 -13.60
N MET A 41 54.85 34.28 -13.71
CA MET A 41 53.59 33.72 -14.21
C MET A 41 53.63 33.56 -15.73
N LEU A 42 53.57 32.32 -16.18
CA LEU A 42 53.13 31.95 -17.53
C LEU A 42 51.60 31.92 -17.53
N VAL A 43 50.94 32.91 -18.11
CA VAL A 43 49.48 32.95 -18.24
C VAL A 43 49.11 32.01 -19.40
N ALA A 44 48.72 30.78 -19.10
CA ALA A 44 48.01 29.95 -20.01
C ALA A 44 46.49 30.29 -19.89
N ALA A 45 45.96 30.97 -20.89
CA ALA A 45 44.54 31.23 -21.02
C ALA A 45 43.82 29.90 -21.34
N GLY A 46 43.51 29.15 -20.31
CA GLY A 46 42.61 28.00 -20.40
C GLY A 46 41.17 28.51 -20.48
N THR A 47 40.52 28.35 -21.61
CA THR A 47 39.08 28.53 -21.76
C THR A 47 38.37 27.50 -20.88
N LEU A 48 37.90 27.95 -19.72
CA LEU A 48 36.93 27.18 -18.93
C LEU A 48 35.63 27.08 -19.75
N ALA A 49 35.43 25.95 -20.46
CA ALA A 49 34.13 25.62 -20.96
C ALA A 49 33.17 25.49 -19.76
N PRO A 50 31.98 26.07 -19.82
CA PRO A 50 30.99 25.86 -18.78
C PRO A 50 30.70 24.38 -18.76
N ILE A 51 30.94 23.74 -17.62
CA ILE A 51 30.39 22.38 -17.36
C ILE A 51 28.90 22.64 -17.29
N LEU A 52 28.20 22.37 -18.41
CA LEU A 52 26.75 22.25 -18.40
C LEU A 52 26.46 21.07 -17.47
N SER A 53 26.11 21.36 -16.24
CA SER A 53 25.52 20.38 -15.35
C SER A 53 24.22 19.95 -16.05
N ALA A 54 24.25 18.79 -16.66
CA ALA A 54 23.03 18.19 -17.19
C ALA A 54 22.07 18.12 -15.99
N ALA A 55 20.87 18.67 -16.15
CA ALA A 55 19.80 18.51 -15.18
C ALA A 55 19.68 17.00 -14.89
N PRO A 56 19.68 16.59 -13.62
CA PRO A 56 19.60 15.18 -13.29
C PRO A 56 18.32 14.65 -13.91
N SER A 57 18.44 13.63 -14.75
CA SER A 57 17.29 13.02 -15.40
C SER A 57 16.38 12.41 -14.33
N THR A 58 15.07 12.61 -14.40
CA THR A 58 14.05 11.96 -13.60
C THR A 58 14.13 10.43 -13.69
N ASN A 59 14.92 9.94 -14.61
CA ASN A 59 15.10 8.53 -14.97
C ASN A 59 15.57 7.63 -13.82
N ALA A 60 16.29 8.14 -12.83
CA ALA A 60 16.73 7.33 -11.68
C ALA A 60 15.56 6.86 -10.80
N LEU A 61 14.49 7.66 -10.72
CA LEU A 61 13.30 7.37 -9.93
C LEU A 61 12.15 6.78 -10.75
N ALA A 62 12.24 6.78 -12.07
CA ALA A 62 11.19 6.29 -12.96
C ALA A 62 10.97 4.79 -12.75
N ALA A 63 9.97 4.46 -11.97
CA ALA A 63 9.51 3.12 -11.64
C ALA A 63 8.26 3.20 -10.76
N ARG A 64 7.60 2.07 -10.55
CA ARG A 64 6.74 1.87 -9.39
C ARG A 64 7.59 1.45 -8.19
N TRP A 65 7.27 2.05 -7.04
CA TRP A 65 7.92 1.83 -5.77
C TRP A 65 6.89 1.39 -4.73
N ASP A 66 7.04 0.19 -4.22
CA ASP A 66 6.22 -0.33 -3.13
C ASP A 66 6.73 0.30 -1.83
N LEU A 67 5.87 1.05 -1.15
CA LEU A 67 6.22 1.83 0.04
C LEU A 67 5.78 1.12 1.31
N THR A 68 6.55 1.31 2.36
CA THR A 68 6.18 0.97 3.73
C THR A 68 6.42 2.18 4.61
N LEU A 69 5.35 2.69 5.22
CA LEU A 69 5.39 3.77 6.20
C LEU A 69 5.36 3.15 7.60
N THR A 70 6.41 3.36 8.39
CA THR A 70 6.50 2.80 9.75
C THR A 70 5.94 3.81 10.75
N THR A 71 4.82 3.46 11.38
CA THR A 71 4.13 4.27 12.38
C THR A 71 4.14 3.61 13.74
N PRO A 72 3.81 4.35 14.84
CA PRO A 72 3.62 3.76 16.17
C PRO A 72 2.52 2.71 16.24
N HIS A 73 1.60 2.71 15.26
CA HIS A 73 0.46 1.78 15.20
C HIS A 73 0.69 0.59 14.25
N GLY A 74 1.87 0.50 13.67
CA GLY A 74 2.28 -0.54 12.72
C GLY A 74 2.68 0.01 11.36
N ASP A 75 3.08 -0.90 10.49
CA ASP A 75 3.48 -0.56 9.13
C ASP A 75 2.25 -0.36 8.25
N ILE A 76 2.28 0.69 7.44
CA ILE A 76 1.25 1.05 6.48
C ILE A 76 1.81 0.80 5.07
N PRO A 77 1.21 -0.12 4.29
CA PRO A 77 1.59 -0.37 2.91
C PRO A 77 0.97 0.67 1.97
N SER A 78 1.75 1.07 0.98
CA SER A 78 1.37 2.04 -0.03
C SER A 78 2.24 1.83 -1.27
N TRP A 79 2.05 2.58 -2.33
CA TRP A 79 3.00 2.67 -3.43
C TRP A 79 2.90 3.99 -4.20
N ILE A 80 3.99 4.32 -4.87
CA ILE A 80 4.02 5.41 -5.85
C ILE A 80 4.54 4.91 -7.18
N GLU A 81 4.09 5.53 -8.27
CA GLU A 81 4.67 5.37 -9.59
C GLU A 81 5.18 6.71 -10.12
N VAL A 82 6.47 6.76 -10.36
CA VAL A 82 7.11 7.85 -11.08
C VAL A 82 7.23 7.47 -12.54
N SER A 83 6.59 8.23 -13.40
CA SER A 83 6.64 8.07 -14.86
C SER A 83 6.90 9.41 -15.55
N GLU A 84 7.10 9.38 -16.85
CA GLU A 84 7.30 10.57 -17.68
C GLU A 84 6.35 10.53 -18.88
N ASP A 85 5.70 11.66 -19.14
CA ASP A 85 4.86 11.83 -20.31
C ASP A 85 5.21 13.16 -20.98
N ASN A 86 5.63 13.10 -22.24
CA ASN A 86 6.02 14.26 -23.05
C ASN A 86 7.09 15.15 -22.36
N GLY A 87 8.06 14.55 -21.66
CA GLY A 87 9.13 15.26 -20.94
C GLY A 87 8.68 15.85 -19.60
N HIS A 88 7.47 15.55 -19.13
CA HIS A 88 6.96 15.96 -17.83
C HIS A 88 6.84 14.76 -16.90
N ALA A 89 7.38 14.89 -15.71
CA ALA A 89 7.23 13.86 -14.68
C ALA A 89 5.76 13.75 -14.25
N LYS A 90 5.31 12.53 -14.06
CA LYS A 90 4.03 12.19 -13.44
C LYS A 90 4.29 11.38 -12.20
N LEU A 91 3.51 11.61 -11.17
CA LEU A 91 3.52 10.84 -9.93
C LEU A 91 2.10 10.42 -9.59
N VAL A 92 1.92 9.12 -9.39
CA VAL A 92 0.67 8.52 -8.94
C VAL A 92 0.93 7.85 -7.60
N MET A 93 -0.04 7.87 -6.70
CA MET A 93 0.02 7.22 -5.39
C MET A 93 -1.21 6.36 -5.15
N VAL A 94 -1.02 5.24 -4.49
CA VAL A 94 -2.08 4.47 -3.82
C VAL A 94 -1.78 4.44 -2.35
N GLY A 95 -2.69 4.95 -1.55
CA GLY A 95 -2.64 4.92 -0.10
C GLY A 95 -3.38 3.71 0.49
N VAL A 96 -3.73 3.82 1.77
CA VAL A 96 -4.39 2.73 2.52
C VAL A 96 -5.83 2.50 2.10
N THR A 97 -6.51 3.54 1.66
CA THR A 97 -7.98 3.53 1.57
C THR A 97 -8.53 3.63 0.16
N ASP A 98 -7.71 3.92 -0.85
CA ASP A 98 -8.24 4.35 -2.14
C ASP A 98 -7.52 3.75 -3.37
N HIS A 99 -7.89 4.27 -4.51
CA HIS A 99 -7.40 3.92 -5.83
C HIS A 99 -6.16 4.74 -6.22
N ALA A 100 -5.59 4.46 -7.39
CA ALA A 100 -4.43 5.18 -7.93
C ALA A 100 -4.76 6.65 -8.20
N THR A 101 -4.24 7.56 -7.37
CA THR A 101 -4.50 9.01 -7.43
C THR A 101 -3.31 9.76 -8.02
N PRO A 102 -3.48 10.51 -9.14
CA PRO A 102 -2.45 11.38 -9.66
C PRO A 102 -2.16 12.54 -8.68
N LEU A 103 -0.90 12.67 -8.26
CA LEU A 103 -0.49 13.74 -7.35
C LEU A 103 -0.25 15.04 -8.11
N GLN A 104 -0.81 16.13 -7.58
CA GLN A 104 -0.66 17.48 -8.16
C GLN A 104 0.53 18.24 -7.55
N THR A 105 0.91 17.89 -6.32
CA THR A 105 1.97 18.58 -5.57
C THR A 105 3.12 17.63 -5.32
N PHE A 106 4.14 17.69 -6.17
CA PHE A 106 5.38 16.94 -6.01
C PHE A 106 6.56 17.66 -6.66
N GLU A 107 7.75 17.29 -6.24
CA GLU A 107 9.02 17.75 -6.81
C GLU A 107 10.01 16.60 -6.89
N ILE A 108 10.70 16.47 -8.02
CA ILE A 108 11.78 15.51 -8.23
C ILE A 108 13.04 16.27 -8.62
N ARG A 109 14.12 16.10 -7.85
CA ARG A 109 15.43 16.70 -8.10
C ARG A 109 16.51 15.62 -8.08
N GLY A 110 16.78 15.05 -9.22
CA GLY A 110 17.77 13.98 -9.37
C GLY A 110 17.34 12.70 -8.65
N ILE A 111 17.95 12.42 -7.52
CA ILE A 111 17.63 11.27 -6.67
C ILE A 111 16.69 11.63 -5.51
N GLU A 112 16.31 12.87 -5.37
CA GLU A 112 15.42 13.35 -4.31
C GLU A 112 13.99 13.46 -4.81
N ILE A 113 13.05 13.11 -3.95
CA ILE A 113 11.62 13.22 -4.21
C ILE A 113 10.92 13.85 -3.01
N GLN A 114 9.99 14.75 -3.30
CA GLN A 114 9.08 15.31 -2.32
C GLN A 114 7.67 15.30 -2.92
N PHE A 115 6.67 14.89 -2.14
CA PHE A 115 5.28 14.93 -2.56
C PHE A 115 4.33 15.05 -1.37
N VAL A 116 3.09 15.44 -1.67
CA VAL A 116 2.01 15.55 -0.68
C VAL A 116 0.96 14.49 -1.01
N SER A 117 0.62 13.64 -0.04
CA SER A 117 -0.44 12.66 -0.19
C SER A 117 -1.82 13.33 -0.30
N PRO A 118 -2.79 12.70 -0.94
CA PRO A 118 -4.18 13.14 -0.85
C PRO A 118 -4.66 13.15 0.62
N LYS A 119 -5.70 13.91 0.88
CA LYS A 119 -6.32 13.96 2.20
C LYS A 119 -7.07 12.65 2.46
N GLY A 120 -6.90 12.09 3.66
CA GLY A 120 -7.55 10.85 4.08
C GLY A 120 -6.79 9.58 3.71
N GLU A 121 -5.82 9.67 2.80
CA GLU A 121 -4.91 8.57 2.49
C GLU A 121 -4.04 8.21 3.70
N GLU A 122 -3.45 7.02 3.67
CA GLU A 122 -2.62 6.51 4.78
C GLU A 122 -3.36 6.44 6.14
N GLY A 123 -4.72 6.56 6.14
CA GLY A 123 -5.53 6.54 7.37
C GLY A 123 -5.43 7.81 8.21
N PHE A 124 -4.85 8.89 7.70
CA PHE A 124 -4.74 10.19 8.40
C PHE A 124 -5.78 11.19 7.87
N PRO A 125 -6.34 12.04 8.75
CA PRO A 125 -7.41 12.95 8.37
C PRO A 125 -6.98 14.09 7.43
N ASP A 126 -5.68 14.40 7.39
CA ASP A 126 -5.09 15.46 6.58
C ASP A 126 -4.04 14.93 5.61
N THR A 127 -3.62 15.81 4.69
CA THR A 127 -2.50 15.53 3.78
C THR A 127 -1.19 15.34 4.55
N MET A 128 -0.31 14.52 4.02
CA MET A 128 1.01 14.26 4.59
C MET A 128 2.11 14.67 3.61
N LEU A 129 3.19 15.24 4.14
CA LEU A 129 4.35 15.64 3.35
C LEU A 129 5.42 14.55 3.39
N PHE A 130 5.62 13.88 2.26
CA PHE A 130 6.68 12.90 2.06
C PHE A 130 7.94 13.60 1.52
N LYS A 131 9.09 13.31 2.13
CA LYS A 131 10.42 13.71 1.64
C LYS A 131 11.33 12.50 1.67
N GLY A 132 12.02 12.24 0.57
CA GLY A 132 12.92 11.10 0.50
C GLY A 132 13.94 11.21 -0.62
N LYS A 133 14.80 10.22 -0.68
CA LYS A 133 15.83 10.11 -1.70
C LYS A 133 16.15 8.64 -2.00
N LEU A 134 16.71 8.42 -3.17
CA LEU A 134 17.24 7.10 -3.54
C LEU A 134 18.57 6.87 -2.81
N VAL A 135 18.64 5.79 -2.03
CA VAL A 135 19.84 5.32 -1.32
C VAL A 135 20.12 3.89 -1.80
N GLY A 136 21.17 3.72 -2.57
CA GLY A 136 21.42 2.44 -3.24
C GLY A 136 20.29 2.07 -4.21
N TRP A 137 19.49 1.09 -3.85
CA TRP A 137 18.36 0.58 -4.65
C TRP A 137 16.99 0.84 -4.04
N GLN A 138 16.93 1.57 -2.94
CA GLN A 138 15.71 1.84 -2.18
C GLN A 138 15.48 3.35 -2.05
N LEU A 139 14.23 3.73 -1.95
CA LEU A 139 13.84 5.06 -1.48
C LEU A 139 13.78 5.03 0.05
N GLU A 140 14.31 6.07 0.67
CA GLU A 140 14.26 6.26 2.11
C GLU A 140 13.87 7.70 2.42
N GLY A 141 13.04 7.90 3.44
CA GLY A 141 12.61 9.23 3.76
C GLY A 141 11.82 9.37 5.05
N THR A 142 11.30 10.57 5.22
CA THR A 142 10.39 10.92 6.30
C THR A 142 9.09 11.42 5.72
N VAL A 143 8.00 11.13 6.42
CA VAL A 143 6.70 11.71 6.17
C VAL A 143 6.30 12.51 7.40
N THR A 144 5.68 13.67 7.20
CA THR A 144 5.26 14.57 8.28
C THR A 144 3.80 14.90 8.10
N ASP A 145 3.01 14.75 9.15
CA ASP A 145 1.61 15.12 9.18
C ASP A 145 1.37 16.61 9.44
N SER A 146 0.12 17.04 9.49
CA SER A 146 -0.29 18.41 9.77
C SER A 146 0.02 18.87 11.21
N SER A 147 0.22 17.93 12.14
CA SER A 147 0.60 18.20 13.54
C SER A 147 2.10 18.42 13.71
N GLY A 148 2.90 18.02 12.72
CA GLY A 148 4.35 18.04 12.75
C GLY A 148 4.98 16.75 13.25
N ASP A 149 4.17 15.72 13.50
CA ASP A 149 4.67 14.39 13.80
C ASP A 149 5.29 13.77 12.54
N ALA A 150 6.43 13.09 12.72
CA ALA A 150 7.19 12.56 11.60
C ALA A 150 7.52 11.08 11.81
N TRP A 151 7.34 10.31 10.73
CA TRP A 151 7.65 8.88 10.68
C TRP A 151 8.60 8.57 9.54
N HIS A 152 9.23 7.41 9.62
CA HIS A 152 10.08 6.90 8.55
C HIS A 152 9.24 6.17 7.50
N TRP A 153 9.65 6.30 6.24
CA TRP A 153 9.15 5.46 5.16
C TRP A 153 10.28 4.97 4.29
N GLN A 154 10.09 3.81 3.70
CA GLN A 154 10.99 3.22 2.74
C GLN A 154 10.22 2.75 1.50
N GLY A 155 10.88 2.72 0.36
CA GLY A 155 10.32 2.22 -0.89
C GLY A 155 11.28 1.27 -1.58
N VAL A 156 10.78 0.12 -1.99
CA VAL A 156 11.50 -0.81 -2.85
C VAL A 156 10.93 -0.79 -4.26
N ARG A 157 11.75 -1.00 -5.27
CA ARG A 157 11.22 -1.12 -6.63
C ARG A 157 10.25 -2.29 -6.69
N ALA A 158 9.05 -2.03 -7.21
CA ALA A 158 8.07 -3.06 -7.41
C ALA A 158 8.65 -4.21 -8.25
N PRO A 159 8.49 -5.46 -7.83
CA PRO A 159 9.04 -6.60 -8.54
C PRO A 159 8.30 -6.82 -9.86
N LYS A 160 9.04 -7.29 -10.86
CA LYS A 160 8.40 -7.91 -12.03
C LYS A 160 8.00 -9.33 -11.62
N LEU A 161 6.70 -9.56 -11.57
CA LEU A 161 6.16 -10.88 -11.23
C LEU A 161 5.83 -11.70 -12.48
N ASP A 162 6.58 -11.48 -13.56
CA ASP A 162 6.42 -12.21 -14.83
C ASP A 162 6.63 -13.70 -14.64
N ARG A 163 5.77 -14.49 -15.24
CA ARG A 163 5.89 -15.95 -15.29
C ARG A 163 6.11 -16.40 -16.74
N LYS A 164 6.90 -17.44 -16.92
CA LYS A 164 7.18 -17.99 -18.27
C LYS A 164 6.01 -18.74 -18.90
N GLY A 165 4.92 -18.87 -18.18
CA GLY A 165 3.71 -19.56 -18.60
C GLY A 165 2.85 -19.93 -17.39
N PRO A 166 1.70 -20.57 -17.62
CA PRO A 166 0.87 -21.04 -16.52
C PRO A 166 1.63 -22.13 -15.75
N PRO A 167 1.55 -22.14 -14.41
CA PRO A 167 2.16 -23.19 -13.60
C PRO A 167 1.47 -24.53 -13.82
N GLU A 168 2.17 -25.63 -13.51
CA GLU A 168 1.48 -26.89 -13.25
C GLU A 168 0.68 -26.75 -11.94
N TRP A 169 -0.52 -27.28 -11.92
CA TRP A 169 -1.42 -27.16 -10.79
C TRP A 169 -1.35 -28.42 -9.90
N GLU A 170 -1.36 -28.21 -8.59
CA GLU A 170 -1.43 -29.27 -7.59
C GLU A 170 -2.88 -29.76 -7.38
N ALA A 171 -3.08 -30.68 -6.45
CA ALA A 171 -4.42 -31.04 -6.01
C ALA A 171 -5.05 -29.90 -5.18
N SER A 172 -6.35 -29.68 -5.35
CA SER A 172 -7.07 -28.65 -4.61
C SER A 172 -7.17 -29.00 -3.12
N VAL A 173 -7.08 -27.97 -2.26
CA VAL A 173 -7.14 -28.08 -0.81
C VAL A 173 -8.23 -27.14 -0.28
N LYS A 174 -9.03 -27.61 0.70
CA LYS A 174 -9.98 -26.74 1.39
C LYS A 174 -9.25 -25.83 2.37
N LEU A 175 -9.43 -24.52 2.22
CA LEU A 175 -8.92 -23.53 3.19
C LEU A 175 -9.88 -23.36 4.38
N PHE A 176 -11.19 -23.54 4.16
CA PHE A 176 -12.18 -23.53 5.23
C PHE A 176 -12.74 -24.94 5.43
N ASN A 177 -12.68 -25.44 6.66
CA ASN A 177 -13.06 -26.80 7.02
C ASN A 177 -14.56 -26.98 7.31
N GLY A 178 -15.34 -25.88 7.37
CA GLY A 178 -16.78 -25.88 7.68
C GLY A 178 -17.11 -26.14 9.15
N LYS A 179 -16.14 -26.16 10.07
CA LYS A 179 -16.35 -26.51 11.48
C LYS A 179 -15.87 -25.45 12.45
N ASN A 180 -14.74 -24.82 12.17
CA ASN A 180 -14.09 -23.82 13.02
C ASN A 180 -13.12 -22.97 12.20
N LEU A 181 -12.41 -22.06 12.86
CA LEU A 181 -11.42 -21.16 12.26
C LEU A 181 -10.00 -21.76 12.20
N ASP A 182 -9.83 -23.08 12.29
CA ASP A 182 -8.51 -23.70 12.13
C ASP A 182 -7.91 -23.32 10.78
N GLY A 183 -6.66 -22.86 10.80
CA GLY A 183 -5.97 -22.35 9.61
C GLY A 183 -6.17 -20.85 9.34
N TRP A 184 -6.92 -20.16 10.21
CA TRP A 184 -7.20 -18.73 10.12
C TRP A 184 -6.93 -18.03 11.46
N HIS A 185 -6.69 -16.71 11.40
CA HIS A 185 -6.61 -15.83 12.57
C HIS A 185 -7.22 -14.47 12.27
N LEU A 186 -7.67 -13.78 13.30
CA LEU A 186 -8.14 -12.39 13.20
C LEU A 186 -6.93 -11.46 13.08
N ARG A 187 -7.00 -10.45 12.21
CA ARG A 187 -5.97 -9.41 12.14
C ARG A 187 -5.89 -8.62 13.45
N ASP A 188 -7.04 -8.24 13.98
CA ASP A 188 -7.16 -7.62 15.31
C ASP A 188 -7.86 -8.56 16.28
N THR A 189 -7.09 -9.16 17.18
CA THR A 189 -7.62 -10.11 18.18
C THR A 189 -8.49 -9.45 19.26
N SER A 190 -8.45 -8.11 19.39
CA SER A 190 -9.34 -7.39 20.31
C SER A 190 -10.79 -7.37 19.84
N GLN A 191 -11.02 -7.58 18.54
CA GLN A 191 -12.32 -7.65 17.89
C GLN A 191 -12.83 -9.10 17.77
N SER A 192 -12.61 -9.91 18.79
CA SER A 192 -13.09 -11.28 18.82
C SER A 192 -14.61 -11.37 18.75
N GLY A 193 -15.14 -12.32 17.98
CA GLY A 193 -16.59 -12.59 17.87
C GLY A 193 -17.29 -11.99 16.67
N THR A 194 -16.59 -11.25 15.82
CA THR A 194 -17.14 -10.73 14.55
C THR A 194 -17.21 -11.80 13.46
N TRP A 195 -16.36 -12.84 13.56
CA TRP A 195 -16.40 -14.02 12.70
C TRP A 195 -16.90 -15.22 13.47
N LYS A 196 -17.85 -15.95 12.89
CA LYS A 196 -18.44 -17.16 13.46
C LYS A 196 -18.53 -18.28 12.44
N VAL A 197 -18.52 -19.51 12.93
CA VAL A 197 -18.85 -20.67 12.09
C VAL A 197 -20.20 -21.21 12.57
N GLU A 198 -21.22 -21.13 11.72
CA GLU A 198 -22.58 -21.53 12.00
C GLU A 198 -23.10 -22.42 10.85
N ASP A 199 -23.57 -23.62 11.13
CA ASP A 199 -24.11 -24.59 10.16
C ASP A 199 -23.19 -24.87 8.95
N GLY A 200 -21.88 -24.89 9.18
CA GLY A 200 -20.89 -25.11 8.11
C GLY A 200 -20.57 -23.85 7.31
N LEU A 201 -21.08 -22.71 7.69
CA LEU A 201 -20.88 -21.40 7.06
C LEU A 201 -19.93 -20.54 7.89
N LEU A 202 -19.11 -19.79 7.23
CA LEU A 202 -18.26 -18.75 7.82
C LEU A 202 -18.99 -17.41 7.67
N VAL A 203 -19.37 -16.80 8.79
CA VAL A 203 -20.22 -15.62 8.83
C VAL A 203 -19.48 -14.46 9.48
N SER A 204 -19.46 -13.31 8.81
CA SER A 204 -19.06 -12.02 9.38
C SER A 204 -20.26 -11.09 9.47
N THR A 205 -20.43 -10.47 10.63
CA THR A 205 -21.46 -9.46 10.89
C THR A 205 -20.80 -8.11 11.13
N GLY A 206 -21.41 -7.02 10.71
CA GLY A 206 -20.88 -5.66 10.59
C GLY A 206 -19.86 -5.20 11.63
N HIS A 207 -18.94 -4.34 11.21
CA HIS A 207 -17.77 -3.82 11.95
C HIS A 207 -16.77 -4.91 12.36
N GLY A 208 -16.61 -5.95 11.52
CA GLY A 208 -15.66 -7.04 11.74
C GLY A 208 -14.22 -6.68 11.34
N THR A 209 -13.25 -7.23 12.08
CA THR A 209 -11.85 -7.26 11.61
C THR A 209 -11.67 -8.30 10.51
N GLU A 210 -10.56 -8.22 9.80
CA GLU A 210 -10.22 -9.16 8.74
C GLU A 210 -9.89 -10.55 9.30
N LEU A 211 -10.26 -11.58 8.56
CA LEU A 211 -9.90 -12.97 8.82
C LEU A 211 -8.80 -13.42 7.85
N VAL A 212 -7.62 -13.74 8.36
CA VAL A 212 -6.41 -13.98 7.59
C VAL A 212 -6.00 -15.44 7.64
N SER A 213 -5.67 -16.05 6.50
CA SER A 213 -5.15 -17.43 6.46
C SER A 213 -3.74 -17.51 7.06
N ASN A 214 -3.46 -18.58 7.83
CA ASN A 214 -2.12 -18.82 8.38
C ASN A 214 -1.11 -19.19 7.29
N SER A 215 -1.58 -19.80 6.20
CA SER A 215 -0.75 -20.15 5.05
C SER A 215 -0.64 -18.98 4.09
N LYS A 216 0.53 -18.88 3.42
CA LYS A 216 0.82 -17.89 2.39
C LYS A 216 0.95 -18.58 1.04
N PHE A 217 0.56 -17.89 -0.02
CA PHE A 217 0.43 -18.44 -1.37
C PHE A 217 1.12 -17.50 -2.37
N GLU A 218 1.57 -18.06 -3.47
CA GLU A 218 2.19 -17.31 -4.58
C GLU A 218 1.28 -17.30 -5.81
N ASP A 219 1.33 -18.35 -6.63
CA ASP A 219 0.45 -18.52 -7.78
C ASP A 219 -0.62 -19.58 -7.44
N PHE A 220 -1.88 -19.28 -7.68
CA PHE A 220 -2.96 -20.17 -7.28
C PHE A 220 -4.23 -20.01 -8.13
N LYS A 221 -5.10 -21.02 -8.06
CA LYS A 221 -6.53 -20.89 -8.34
C LYS A 221 -7.28 -20.92 -7.01
N LEU A 222 -8.29 -20.06 -6.87
CA LEU A 222 -9.10 -19.95 -5.66
C LEU A 222 -10.58 -19.98 -6.06
N HIS A 223 -11.32 -20.92 -5.49
CA HIS A 223 -12.77 -20.97 -5.54
C HIS A 223 -13.35 -20.48 -4.22
N VAL A 224 -14.31 -19.56 -4.27
CA VAL A 224 -15.00 -19.01 -3.10
C VAL A 224 -16.49 -18.93 -3.40
N GLU A 225 -17.33 -19.52 -2.54
CA GLU A 225 -18.75 -19.24 -2.53
C GLU A 225 -19.09 -18.22 -1.45
N PHE A 226 -19.80 -17.17 -1.80
CA PHE A 226 -20.16 -16.09 -0.88
C PHE A 226 -21.62 -15.66 -1.06
N LYS A 227 -22.14 -15.05 -0.01
CA LYS A 227 -23.45 -14.42 0.01
C LYS A 227 -23.35 -13.11 0.76
N CYS A 228 -23.80 -12.03 0.13
CA CYS A 228 -23.72 -10.67 0.61
C CYS A 228 -25.14 -10.19 0.96
N GLY A 229 -25.35 -9.74 2.19
CA GLY A 229 -26.60 -9.16 2.64
C GLY A 229 -26.79 -7.72 2.13
N PRO A 230 -27.92 -7.07 2.48
CA PRO A 230 -28.12 -5.68 2.16
C PRO A 230 -27.05 -4.77 2.77
N SER A 231 -26.59 -3.77 2.04
CA SER A 231 -25.58 -2.78 2.47
C SER A 231 -24.28 -3.40 3.00
N SER A 232 -23.97 -4.64 2.59
CA SER A 232 -22.73 -5.29 3.01
C SER A 232 -21.58 -4.84 2.12
N ASN A 233 -20.45 -4.56 2.74
CA ASN A 233 -19.17 -4.32 2.08
C ASN A 233 -18.12 -5.27 2.69
N SER A 234 -17.44 -6.02 1.85
CA SER A 234 -16.44 -7.02 2.16
C SER A 234 -15.53 -7.22 0.95
N GLY A 235 -14.53 -8.08 1.06
CA GLY A 235 -13.62 -8.37 -0.04
C GLY A 235 -12.82 -9.66 0.19
N VAL A 236 -12.31 -10.22 -0.90
CA VAL A 236 -11.34 -11.32 -0.88
C VAL A 236 -9.99 -10.76 -1.31
N PHE A 237 -9.06 -10.64 -0.38
CA PHE A 237 -7.72 -10.15 -0.67
C PHE A 237 -6.78 -11.29 -1.05
N LEU A 238 -6.35 -11.26 -2.29
CA LEU A 238 -5.45 -12.23 -2.88
C LEU A 238 -4.01 -11.87 -2.49
N ARG A 239 -3.28 -12.83 -1.92
CA ARG A 239 -1.94 -12.62 -1.35
C ARG A 239 -1.90 -11.52 -0.29
N GLY A 240 -3.04 -11.19 0.34
CA GLY A 240 -3.16 -10.11 1.31
C GLY A 240 -2.94 -8.71 0.73
N ARG A 241 -3.00 -8.54 -0.60
CA ARG A 241 -2.61 -7.31 -1.31
C ARG A 241 -3.58 -6.82 -2.34
N TYR A 242 -4.32 -7.72 -2.99
CA TYR A 242 -5.18 -7.39 -4.13
C TYR A 242 -6.62 -7.72 -3.77
N GLU A 243 -7.43 -6.71 -3.60
CA GLU A 243 -8.84 -6.88 -3.25
C GLU A 243 -9.69 -7.21 -4.47
N LEU A 244 -10.37 -8.34 -4.40
CA LEU A 244 -11.51 -8.66 -5.23
C LEU A 244 -12.76 -8.28 -4.43
N GLN A 245 -13.44 -7.23 -4.89
CA GLN A 245 -14.52 -6.58 -4.17
C GLN A 245 -15.76 -7.46 -4.03
N ILE A 246 -16.39 -7.40 -2.87
CA ILE A 246 -17.71 -7.94 -2.56
C ILE A 246 -18.50 -6.83 -1.87
N GLU A 247 -19.47 -6.26 -2.57
CA GLU A 247 -20.31 -5.21 -2.02
C GLU A 247 -21.76 -5.36 -2.50
N ASN A 248 -22.68 -4.85 -1.76
CA ASN A 248 -24.08 -4.78 -2.12
C ASN A 248 -24.68 -3.43 -1.72
N ASP A 249 -23.90 -2.38 -1.83
CA ASP A 249 -24.34 -1.02 -1.64
C ASP A 249 -24.97 -0.48 -2.94
N SER A 250 -25.85 0.52 -2.79
CA SER A 250 -26.52 1.19 -3.88
C SER A 250 -25.85 2.52 -4.27
N VAL A 251 -24.68 2.80 -3.70
CA VAL A 251 -23.93 4.04 -3.97
C VAL A 251 -23.41 4.02 -5.40
N GLU A 252 -23.47 5.17 -6.07
CA GLU A 252 -22.88 5.34 -7.41
C GLU A 252 -21.36 5.51 -7.25
N GLU A 253 -20.63 4.46 -7.57
CA GLU A 253 -19.16 4.39 -7.49
C GLU A 253 -18.58 3.90 -8.81
N PRO A 254 -17.26 4.05 -9.03
CA PRO A 254 -16.58 3.45 -10.18
C PRO A 254 -16.81 1.95 -10.26
N ASN A 255 -16.93 1.39 -11.47
CA ASN A 255 -17.21 -0.03 -11.64
C ASN A 255 -16.18 -0.96 -10.99
N SER A 256 -14.93 -0.52 -10.85
CA SER A 256 -13.89 -1.29 -10.14
C SER A 256 -14.14 -1.43 -8.63
N HIS A 257 -15.06 -0.63 -8.06
CA HIS A 257 -15.52 -0.74 -6.68
C HIS A 257 -16.74 -1.66 -6.52
N HIS A 258 -17.29 -2.17 -7.62
CA HIS A 258 -18.41 -3.10 -7.58
C HIS A 258 -17.95 -4.55 -7.42
N THR A 259 -18.84 -5.41 -6.96
CA THR A 259 -18.59 -6.85 -6.79
C THR A 259 -17.93 -7.46 -8.03
N GLY A 260 -16.79 -8.09 -7.84
CA GLY A 260 -15.98 -8.71 -8.90
C GLY A 260 -14.94 -7.77 -9.51
N GLY A 261 -14.89 -6.49 -9.15
CA GLY A 261 -13.81 -5.59 -9.51
C GLY A 261 -12.53 -5.85 -8.71
N ILE A 262 -11.37 -5.57 -9.27
CA ILE A 262 -10.14 -5.37 -8.48
C ILE A 262 -10.14 -3.92 -8.05
N TYR A 263 -10.33 -3.72 -6.76
CA TYR A 263 -10.65 -2.43 -6.16
C TYR A 263 -9.75 -1.29 -6.67
N GLY A 264 -10.38 -0.27 -7.25
CA GLY A 264 -9.71 0.89 -7.79
C GLY A 264 -8.93 0.69 -9.10
N PHE A 265 -8.87 -0.53 -9.68
CA PHE A 265 -8.02 -0.82 -10.84
C PHE A 265 -8.70 -1.49 -12.03
N LEU A 266 -9.46 -2.55 -11.82
CA LEU A 266 -10.02 -3.34 -12.91
C LEU A 266 -11.53 -3.47 -12.76
N ASP A 267 -12.24 -2.94 -13.76
CA ASP A 267 -13.69 -3.08 -13.83
C ASP A 267 -14.07 -4.52 -14.21
N PRO A 268 -15.10 -5.11 -13.58
CA PRO A 268 -15.70 -6.35 -14.04
C PRO A 268 -16.42 -6.11 -15.37
N THR A 269 -16.12 -6.93 -16.38
CA THR A 269 -16.71 -6.81 -17.72
C THR A 269 -17.03 -8.17 -18.31
N PRO A 270 -18.32 -8.54 -18.47
CA PRO A 270 -19.49 -7.74 -18.12
C PRO A 270 -19.72 -7.67 -16.60
N GLU A 271 -20.15 -6.51 -16.11
CA GLU A 271 -20.63 -6.39 -14.75
C GLU A 271 -21.81 -7.33 -14.50
N GLN A 272 -21.81 -8.02 -13.37
CA GLN A 272 -22.90 -8.91 -13.00
C GLN A 272 -23.95 -8.18 -12.16
N PRO A 273 -25.23 -8.57 -12.29
CA PRO A 273 -26.28 -7.97 -11.45
C PRO A 273 -25.98 -8.14 -9.96
N ARG A 274 -26.20 -7.08 -9.19
CA ARG A 274 -26.17 -7.14 -7.73
C ARG A 274 -27.25 -8.09 -7.22
N THR A 275 -26.88 -9.04 -6.39
CA THR A 275 -27.80 -10.04 -5.84
C THR A 275 -27.71 -10.05 -4.32
N VAL A 276 -28.79 -9.57 -3.67
CA VAL A 276 -28.89 -9.58 -2.21
C VAL A 276 -29.25 -10.99 -1.74
N ASP A 277 -28.56 -11.48 -0.71
CA ASP A 277 -28.83 -12.76 -0.05
C ASP A 277 -28.85 -13.99 -0.95
N ALA A 278 -28.29 -13.90 -2.15
CA ALA A 278 -28.11 -15.03 -3.05
C ALA A 278 -26.65 -15.53 -3.03
N TRP A 279 -26.49 -16.86 -3.09
CA TRP A 279 -25.15 -17.45 -3.24
C TRP A 279 -24.57 -17.11 -4.60
N GLN A 280 -23.34 -16.66 -4.58
CA GLN A 280 -22.51 -16.36 -5.73
C GLN A 280 -21.18 -17.09 -5.62
N THR A 281 -20.49 -17.21 -6.73
CA THR A 281 -19.17 -17.85 -6.80
C THR A 281 -18.15 -16.92 -7.43
N PHE A 282 -16.93 -16.98 -6.93
CA PHE A 282 -15.74 -16.55 -7.64
C PHE A 282 -14.85 -17.76 -7.92
N ASP A 283 -14.44 -17.92 -9.18
CA ASP A 283 -13.35 -18.78 -9.61
C ASP A 283 -12.22 -17.88 -10.11
N ILE A 284 -11.13 -17.81 -9.36
CA ILE A 284 -10.03 -16.88 -9.55
C ILE A 284 -8.79 -17.64 -9.97
N THR A 285 -8.05 -17.13 -10.94
CA THR A 285 -6.68 -17.57 -11.24
C THR A 285 -5.75 -16.38 -11.11
N LEU A 286 -4.77 -16.47 -10.21
CA LEU A 286 -3.73 -15.46 -10.02
C LEU A 286 -2.37 -16.08 -10.28
N VAL A 287 -1.63 -15.54 -11.25
CA VAL A 287 -0.28 -15.95 -11.65
C VAL A 287 0.59 -14.69 -11.74
N GLY A 288 1.54 -14.55 -10.83
CA GLY A 288 2.20 -13.27 -10.63
C GLY A 288 1.21 -12.18 -10.22
N ARG A 289 1.03 -11.16 -11.07
CA ARG A 289 -0.05 -10.16 -10.95
C ARG A 289 -1.14 -10.31 -12.01
N THR A 290 -1.02 -11.30 -12.86
CA THR A 290 -2.03 -11.54 -13.90
C THR A 290 -3.20 -12.30 -13.29
N ILE A 291 -4.41 -11.73 -13.44
CA ILE A 291 -5.62 -12.26 -12.85
C ILE A 291 -6.67 -12.58 -13.93
N THR A 292 -7.37 -13.68 -13.71
CA THR A 292 -8.65 -14.02 -14.37
C THR A 292 -9.68 -14.28 -13.29
N VAL A 293 -10.86 -13.68 -13.41
CA VAL A 293 -11.99 -13.86 -12.49
C VAL A 293 -13.21 -14.32 -13.26
N VAL A 294 -13.81 -15.40 -12.80
CA VAL A 294 -15.09 -15.91 -13.27
C VAL A 294 -16.10 -15.79 -12.14
N GLN A 295 -17.15 -15.01 -12.33
CA GLN A 295 -18.24 -14.84 -11.38
C GLN A 295 -19.47 -15.59 -11.90
N ASN A 296 -20.00 -16.52 -11.10
CA ASN A 296 -21.19 -17.30 -11.44
C ASN A 296 -21.09 -17.99 -12.83
N GLY A 297 -19.89 -18.45 -13.20
CA GLY A 297 -19.62 -19.08 -14.50
C GLY A 297 -19.40 -18.12 -15.67
N ILE A 298 -19.41 -16.80 -15.43
CA ILE A 298 -19.15 -15.76 -16.44
C ILE A 298 -17.80 -15.12 -16.18
N THR A 299 -16.91 -15.14 -17.17
CA THR A 299 -15.62 -14.44 -17.08
C THR A 299 -15.86 -12.93 -17.08
N ILE A 300 -15.46 -12.26 -15.99
CA ILE A 300 -15.64 -10.82 -15.80
C ILE A 300 -14.34 -10.04 -15.85
N ILE A 301 -13.21 -10.71 -15.56
CA ILE A 301 -11.85 -10.20 -15.78
C ILE A 301 -11.08 -11.32 -16.46
N ASP A 302 -10.49 -11.04 -17.62
CA ASP A 302 -9.78 -12.04 -18.41
C ASP A 302 -8.31 -11.64 -18.61
N ASN A 303 -7.40 -12.40 -17.99
CA ASN A 303 -5.96 -12.28 -18.16
C ASN A 303 -5.43 -10.84 -18.07
N ARG A 304 -5.84 -10.09 -17.04
CA ARG A 304 -5.45 -8.70 -16.82
C ARG A 304 -4.36 -8.60 -15.76
N GLU A 305 -3.40 -7.70 -15.98
CA GLU A 305 -2.40 -7.39 -14.95
C GLU A 305 -2.97 -6.40 -13.94
N ILE A 306 -2.81 -6.72 -12.64
CA ILE A 306 -3.12 -5.82 -11.54
C ILE A 306 -1.96 -4.82 -11.42
N PRO A 307 -2.19 -3.50 -11.46
CA PRO A 307 -1.11 -2.51 -11.44
C PRO A 307 -0.23 -2.55 -10.19
N GLY A 308 -0.81 -2.84 -9.04
CA GLY A 308 -0.13 -2.88 -7.75
C GLY A 308 -1.06 -3.29 -6.62
N ILE A 309 -0.62 -3.16 -5.37
CA ILE A 309 -1.47 -3.43 -4.21
C ILE A 309 -2.65 -2.47 -4.20
N THR A 310 -3.83 -2.97 -3.78
CA THR A 310 -5.04 -2.15 -3.58
C THR A 310 -5.02 -1.50 -2.20
N GLY A 311 -5.92 -0.57 -1.94
CA GLY A 311 -6.25 -0.13 -0.59
C GLY A 311 -6.52 -1.34 0.33
N GLY A 312 -6.32 -1.21 1.63
CA GLY A 312 -6.55 -2.29 2.60
C GLY A 312 -5.50 -3.41 2.61
N ALA A 313 -4.47 -3.37 1.79
CA ALA A 313 -3.40 -4.36 1.77
C ALA A 313 -2.77 -4.57 3.15
N LEU A 314 -2.27 -5.78 3.44
CA LEU A 314 -1.59 -6.10 4.70
C LEU A 314 -0.12 -5.67 4.70
N GLU A 315 0.51 -5.70 3.55
CA GLU A 315 1.93 -5.38 3.36
C GLU A 315 2.20 -4.99 1.91
N SER A 316 3.31 -4.29 1.67
CA SER A 316 3.70 -3.80 0.34
C SER A 316 4.63 -4.75 -0.44
N ASN A 317 5.25 -5.74 0.20
CA ASN A 317 6.25 -6.59 -0.44
C ASN A 317 5.63 -7.64 -1.38
N GLU A 318 5.39 -7.26 -2.61
CA GLU A 318 4.79 -8.13 -3.64
C GLU A 318 5.68 -9.32 -4.05
N ALA A 319 6.99 -9.28 -3.77
CA ALA A 319 7.91 -10.37 -4.12
C ALA A 319 7.67 -11.64 -3.30
N LEU A 320 7.06 -11.53 -2.12
CA LEU A 320 6.83 -12.65 -1.22
C LEU A 320 5.43 -13.27 -1.40
N PRO A 321 5.29 -14.58 -1.14
CA PRO A 321 3.98 -15.18 -0.96
C PRO A 321 3.18 -14.45 0.12
N GLY A 322 1.86 -14.35 -0.06
CA GLY A 322 0.97 -13.68 0.89
C GLY A 322 -0.26 -14.51 1.22
N PRO A 323 -0.97 -14.20 2.32
CA PRO A 323 -2.17 -14.93 2.73
C PRO A 323 -3.36 -14.62 1.84
N ILE A 324 -4.37 -15.45 1.89
CA ILE A 324 -5.74 -15.04 1.55
C ILE A 324 -6.31 -14.38 2.79
N TYR A 325 -6.91 -13.21 2.65
CA TYR A 325 -7.71 -12.69 3.73
C TYR A 325 -9.13 -12.29 3.26
N LEU A 326 -10.07 -12.42 4.17
CA LEU A 326 -11.46 -12.02 3.97
C LEU A 326 -11.67 -10.77 4.79
N GLN A 327 -12.08 -9.68 4.15
CA GLN A 327 -12.46 -8.46 4.84
C GLN A 327 -13.71 -8.72 5.68
N GLY A 328 -13.68 -8.33 6.96
CA GLY A 328 -14.86 -8.33 7.80
C GLY A 328 -15.91 -7.40 7.23
N SER A 329 -17.19 -7.78 7.30
CA SER A 329 -18.24 -6.91 6.79
C SER A 329 -18.22 -5.57 7.53
N GLU A 330 -18.15 -4.46 6.81
CA GLU A 330 -18.22 -3.11 7.40
C GLU A 330 -19.63 -2.81 7.87
N GLU A 331 -20.63 -3.15 7.05
CA GLU A 331 -22.04 -3.08 7.37
C GLU A 331 -22.72 -4.38 6.92
N GLY A 332 -23.90 -4.68 7.46
CA GLY A 332 -24.63 -5.88 7.09
C GLY A 332 -23.92 -7.19 7.44
N THR A 333 -24.12 -8.21 6.63
CA THR A 333 -23.57 -9.56 6.85
C THR A 333 -23.03 -10.13 5.55
N VAL A 334 -21.83 -10.69 5.61
CA VAL A 334 -21.29 -11.51 4.54
C VAL A 334 -21.09 -12.94 5.03
N THR A 335 -21.36 -13.90 4.17
CA THR A 335 -21.27 -15.33 4.49
C THR A 335 -20.44 -16.03 3.42
N PHE A 336 -19.53 -16.90 3.84
CA PHE A 336 -18.67 -17.68 2.96
C PHE A 336 -18.80 -19.17 3.22
N LYS A 337 -18.56 -19.97 2.18
CA LYS A 337 -18.38 -21.42 2.25
C LYS A 337 -17.52 -21.89 1.08
N ASN A 338 -17.17 -23.17 1.07
CA ASN A 338 -16.44 -23.82 -0.02
C ASN A 338 -15.22 -23.00 -0.52
N ILE A 339 -14.39 -22.51 0.43
CA ILE A 339 -13.14 -21.83 0.09
C ILE A 339 -12.10 -22.89 -0.21
N VAL A 340 -11.73 -23.01 -1.50
CA VAL A 340 -10.86 -24.08 -2.01
C VAL A 340 -9.73 -23.47 -2.83
N ILE A 341 -8.49 -23.85 -2.53
CA ILE A 341 -7.31 -23.37 -3.25
C ILE A 341 -6.61 -24.51 -4.00
N THR A 342 -6.08 -24.20 -5.17
CA THR A 342 -5.22 -25.07 -5.97
C THR A 342 -3.91 -24.34 -6.21
N LEU A 343 -2.81 -24.88 -5.72
CA LEU A 343 -1.50 -24.20 -5.79
C LEU A 343 -0.85 -24.42 -7.16
N GLY A 344 -0.17 -23.38 -7.63
CA GLY A 344 0.78 -23.54 -8.71
C GLY A 344 2.08 -24.15 -8.18
N LYS A 345 2.61 -25.17 -8.82
CA LYS A 345 3.96 -25.65 -8.52
C LYS A 345 4.96 -24.57 -8.89
N ASN A 346 5.81 -24.21 -7.95
CA ASN A 346 6.90 -23.28 -8.19
C ASN A 346 7.80 -23.84 -9.32
N GLN A 347 8.03 -23.03 -10.34
CA GLN A 347 8.95 -23.30 -11.45
C GLN A 347 10.34 -22.75 -11.13
#